data_a37d3d90170b151e57da18bf93ccee6c
#
_entry.id   a37d3d90170b151e57da18bf93ccee6c
#
_cell.length_a   1.000
_cell.length_b   1.000
_cell.length_c   1.000
_cell.angle_alpha   90.00
_cell.angle_beta   90.00
_cell.angle_gamma   90.00
#
_symmetry.space_group_name_H-M   'P 1'
#
loop_
_entity.id
_entity.type
_entity.pdbx_description
1 polymer ?
#
loop_
_entity_poly.entity_id
_entity_poly.type
_entity_poly.pdbx_seq_one_letter_code
_entity_poly.pdbx_strand_id
1 'polypeptide(L)'
;MIVKITIQNCSDEKMSIIKEPEALEAFIEPNDEIKVETNEEEENIYLNVGKNDDGTIYIQIWDALKTRYKIYHQDKNMFEDYL
;
A
#
# COMPACT_ATOMS: atom_id res chain seq x y z
N MET A 1 -2.93 -19.95 -0.37
CA MET A 1 -3.34 -19.14 -1.55
C MET A 1 -2.77 -17.73 -1.42
N ILE A 2 -2.27 -17.18 -2.51
CA ILE A 2 -1.75 -15.82 -2.52
C ILE A 2 -2.86 -14.90 -3.02
N VAL A 3 -3.18 -13.90 -2.22
CA VAL A 3 -4.11 -12.85 -2.62
C VAL A 3 -3.30 -11.64 -3.06
N LYS A 4 -3.63 -11.10 -4.22
CA LYS A 4 -2.95 -9.94 -4.79
C LYS A 4 -3.96 -8.84 -5.08
N ILE A 5 -3.62 -7.64 -4.67
CA ILE A 5 -4.43 -6.45 -4.94
C ILE A 5 -3.54 -5.44 -5.65
N THR A 6 -3.98 -4.95 -6.79
CA THR A 6 -3.25 -3.90 -7.52
C THR A 6 -3.91 -2.56 -7.23
N ILE A 7 -3.10 -1.58 -6.86
CA ILE A 7 -3.56 -0.21 -6.61
C ILE A 7 -2.79 0.70 -7.56
N GLN A 8 -3.52 1.37 -8.44
CA GLN A 8 -2.95 2.27 -9.43
C GLN A 8 -3.26 3.72 -9.10
N ASN A 9 -2.27 4.58 -9.25
CA ASN A 9 -2.46 6.01 -9.08
C ASN A 9 -2.95 6.61 -10.40
N CYS A 10 -4.26 6.84 -10.51
CA CYS A 10 -4.87 7.41 -11.71
C CYS A 10 -5.02 8.93 -11.61
N SER A 11 -4.46 9.55 -10.59
CA SER A 11 -4.47 11.01 -10.46
C SER A 11 -3.29 11.64 -11.20
N ASP A 12 -3.25 12.94 -11.26
CA ASP A 12 -2.15 13.68 -11.88
C ASP A 12 -1.09 14.15 -10.88
N GLU A 13 -1.19 13.67 -9.64
CA GLU A 13 -0.24 14.00 -8.57
C GLU A 13 0.25 12.74 -7.88
N LYS A 14 1.35 12.87 -7.13
CA LYS A 14 1.84 11.77 -6.30
C LYS A 14 0.78 11.34 -5.30
N MET A 15 0.77 10.05 -5.00
CA MET A 15 -0.11 9.47 -4.01
C MET A 15 0.73 8.87 -2.90
N SER A 16 0.32 9.09 -1.66
CA SER A 16 0.99 8.55 -0.48
C SER A 16 0.49 7.14 -0.20
N ILE A 17 1.42 6.22 0.03
CA ILE A 17 1.13 4.84 0.45
C ILE A 17 1.64 4.67 1.86
N ILE A 18 0.75 4.33 2.79
CA ILE A 18 1.11 4.18 4.19
C ILE A 18 0.89 2.73 4.59
N LYS A 19 1.96 2.06 4.97
CA LYS A 19 1.91 0.67 5.42
C LYS A 19 1.73 0.65 6.94
N GLU A 20 0.64 0.07 7.39
CA GLU A 20 0.33 -0.05 8.80
C GLU A 20 0.51 -1.50 9.27
N PRO A 21 0.74 -1.72 10.55
CA PRO A 21 0.73 -0.75 11.64
C PRO A 21 2.05 0.00 11.85
N GLU A 22 3.04 -0.22 11.00
CA GLU A 22 4.36 0.38 11.18
C GLU A 22 4.40 1.86 10.85
N ALA A 23 3.37 2.39 10.19
CA ALA A 23 3.27 3.78 9.74
C ALA A 23 4.41 4.16 8.78
N LEU A 24 4.79 3.22 7.91
CA LEU A 24 5.81 3.48 6.89
C LEU A 24 5.15 4.14 5.68
N GLU A 25 5.75 5.21 5.20
CA GLU A 25 5.19 5.98 4.09
C GLU A 25 6.12 5.98 2.89
N ALA A 26 5.53 5.82 1.71
CA ALA A 26 6.21 5.98 0.43
C ALA A 26 5.25 6.66 -0.54
N PHE A 27 5.74 7.03 -1.71
CA PHE A 27 4.94 7.73 -2.71
C PHE A 27 5.01 7.02 -4.05
N ILE A 28 3.89 7.06 -4.77
CA ILE A 28 3.88 6.58 -6.16
C ILE A 28 3.49 7.73 -7.08
N GLU A 29 4.15 7.76 -8.24
CA GLU A 29 3.93 8.79 -9.25
C GLU A 29 2.62 8.55 -10.00
N PRO A 30 2.11 9.57 -10.73
CA PRO A 30 0.95 9.37 -11.60
C PRO A 30 1.17 8.21 -12.57
N ASN A 31 0.12 7.42 -12.77
CA ASN A 31 0.08 6.24 -13.65
C ASN A 31 0.94 5.07 -13.18
N ASP A 32 1.51 5.18 -12.00
CA ASP A 32 2.27 4.10 -11.38
C ASP A 32 1.35 3.22 -10.53
N GLU A 33 1.82 2.04 -10.19
CA GLU A 33 1.00 1.10 -9.42
C GLU A 33 1.83 0.34 -8.38
N ILE A 34 1.14 -0.17 -7.38
CA ILE A 34 1.73 -1.08 -6.39
C ILE A 34 0.88 -2.35 -6.33
N LYS A 35 1.49 -3.42 -5.84
CA LYS A 35 0.80 -4.68 -5.61
C LYS A 35 0.92 -5.06 -4.14
N VAL A 36 -0.21 -5.35 -3.53
CA VAL A 36 -0.27 -5.82 -2.14
C VAL A 36 -0.48 -7.32 -2.20
N GLU A 37 0.39 -8.08 -1.55
CA GLU A 37 0.32 -9.54 -1.52
C GLU A 37 0.24 -10.05 -0.10
N THR A 38 -0.62 -11.03 0.13
CA THR A 38 -0.69 -11.78 1.38
C THR A 38 -0.88 -13.25 1.09
N ASN A 39 -0.32 -14.11 1.94
CA ASN A 39 -0.44 -15.55 1.83
C ASN A 39 -1.53 -16.14 2.71
N GLU A 40 -2.16 -15.32 3.52
CA GLU A 40 -3.12 -15.80 4.51
C GLU A 40 -4.54 -15.80 3.94
N GLU A 41 -5.20 -16.94 3.94
CA GLU A 41 -6.54 -17.08 3.37
C GLU A 41 -7.60 -16.31 4.11
N GLU A 42 -7.45 -16.14 5.40
CA GLU A 42 -8.45 -15.50 6.24
C GLU A 42 -8.15 -14.04 6.54
N GLU A 43 -7.11 -13.50 5.92
CA GLU A 43 -6.73 -12.15 6.20
C GLU A 43 -7.54 -11.16 5.40
N ASN A 44 -7.98 -10.13 6.08
CA ASN A 44 -8.67 -9.02 5.45
C ASN A 44 -7.67 -7.87 5.29
N ILE A 45 -7.52 -7.44 4.07
CA ILE A 45 -6.76 -6.24 3.79
C ILE A 45 -7.72 -5.06 3.85
N TYR A 46 -7.43 -4.08 4.68
CA TYR A 46 -8.22 -2.86 4.78
C TYR A 46 -7.50 -1.73 4.08
N LEU A 47 -8.23 -1.01 3.26
CA LEU A 47 -7.72 0.14 2.54
C LEU A 47 -8.51 1.36 2.99
N ASN A 48 -7.83 2.33 3.59
CA ASN A 48 -8.43 3.60 3.97
C ASN A 48 -7.90 4.69 3.04
N VAL A 49 -8.79 5.33 2.31
CA VAL A 49 -8.44 6.37 1.35
C VAL A 49 -8.87 7.71 1.90
N GLY A 50 -7.99 8.69 1.84
CA GLY A 50 -8.30 10.02 2.31
C GLY A 50 -7.47 11.08 1.61
N LYS A 51 -7.64 12.31 2.05
CA LYS A 51 -6.88 13.45 1.55
C LYS A 51 -6.10 14.08 2.68
N ASN A 52 -4.84 14.41 2.40
CA ASN A 52 -4.04 15.25 3.28
C ASN A 52 -4.50 16.70 3.17
N ASP A 53 -4.04 17.55 4.11
CA ASP A 53 -4.40 18.97 4.11
C ASP A 53 -3.93 19.71 2.86
N ASP A 54 -2.87 19.22 2.22
CA ASP A 54 -2.34 19.80 0.98
C ASP A 54 -3.07 19.31 -0.27
N GLY A 55 -4.10 18.47 -0.11
CA GLY A 55 -4.90 17.96 -1.22
C GLY A 55 -4.40 16.65 -1.82
N THR A 56 -3.24 16.14 -1.41
CA THR A 56 -2.75 14.86 -1.92
C THR A 56 -3.57 13.71 -1.35
N ILE A 57 -3.71 12.66 -2.14
CA ILE A 57 -4.46 11.47 -1.74
C ILE A 57 -3.51 10.50 -1.03
N TYR A 58 -4.00 9.87 0.03
CA TYR A 58 -3.26 8.79 0.69
C TYR A 58 -4.10 7.53 0.74
N ILE A 59 -3.41 6.40 0.77
CA ILE A 59 -4.01 5.10 1.03
C ILE A 59 -3.25 4.46 2.18
N GLN A 60 -3.97 4.19 3.26
CA GLN A 60 -3.44 3.40 4.37
C GLN A 60 -3.81 1.94 4.15
N ILE A 61 -2.83 1.07 4.26
CA ILE A 61 -3.01 -0.35 4.03
C ILE A 61 -2.82 -1.08 5.35
N TRP A 62 -3.82 -1.84 5.76
CA TRP A 62 -3.82 -2.58 7.01
C TRP A 62 -4.05 -4.05 6.74
N ASP A 63 -3.34 -4.87 7.47
CA ASP A 63 -3.66 -6.26 7.67
C ASP A 63 -4.40 -6.34 9.02
N ALA A 64 -5.49 -7.03 9.09
CA ALA A 64 -6.40 -6.98 10.24
C ALA A 64 -5.74 -7.31 11.59
N LEU A 65 -4.79 -8.23 11.61
CA LEU A 65 -4.22 -8.73 12.87
C LEU A 65 -2.70 -8.96 12.83
N LYS A 66 -2.09 -8.88 11.65
CA LYS A 66 -0.71 -9.29 11.46
C LYS A 66 -0.03 -8.46 10.40
N THR A 67 1.28 -8.45 10.40
CA THR A 67 2.08 -7.67 9.46
C THR A 67 2.66 -8.56 8.35
N ARG A 68 1.87 -9.51 7.86
CA ARG A 68 2.36 -10.54 6.94
C ARG A 68 2.05 -10.27 5.48
N TYR A 69 1.63 -9.08 5.17
CA TYR A 69 1.47 -8.69 3.78
C TYR A 69 2.72 -7.94 3.32
N LYS A 70 2.92 -7.91 2.01
CA LYS A 70 4.03 -7.18 1.40
C LYS A 70 3.48 -6.25 0.34
N ILE A 71 4.15 -5.13 0.15
CA ILE A 71 3.79 -4.17 -0.86
C ILE A 71 4.93 -4.10 -1.86
N TYR A 72 4.64 -4.39 -3.13
CA TYR A 72 5.64 -4.39 -4.20
C TYR A 72 5.43 -3.21 -5.12
N HIS A 73 6.53 -2.60 -5.49
CA HIS A 73 6.58 -1.53 -6.46
C HIS A 73 7.66 -1.90 -7.47
N GLN A 74 7.28 -2.07 -8.73
CA GLN A 74 8.20 -2.49 -9.80
C GLN A 74 8.96 -3.76 -9.42
N ASP A 75 8.23 -4.74 -8.89
CA ASP A 75 8.73 -6.06 -8.47
C ASP A 75 9.69 -6.04 -7.28
N LYS A 76 9.81 -4.89 -6.61
CA LYS A 76 10.61 -4.79 -5.39
C LYS A 76 9.70 -4.55 -4.19
N ASN A 77 10.04 -5.17 -3.06
CA ASN A 77 9.35 -4.88 -1.81
C ASN A 77 9.61 -3.42 -1.44
N MET A 78 8.56 -2.61 -1.46
CA MET A 78 8.65 -1.16 -1.30
C MET A 78 9.26 -0.74 0.05
N PHE A 79 9.08 -1.56 1.09
CA PHE A 79 9.54 -1.25 2.43
C PHE A 79 10.60 -2.24 2.93
N GLU A 80 11.33 -2.83 2.02
CA GLU A 80 12.33 -3.85 2.36
C GLU A 80 13.36 -3.36 3.38
N ASP A 81 13.79 -2.11 3.24
CA ASP A 81 14.83 -1.53 4.10
C ASP A 81 14.35 -1.25 5.52
N TYR A 82 13.07 -1.41 5.79
CA TYR A 82 12.49 -1.12 7.11
C TYR A 82 12.18 -2.38 7.90
N LEU A 83 12.57 -3.54 7.38
CA LEU A 83 12.27 -4.83 8.04
C LEU A 83 13.53 -5.41 8.74
#